data_91d5135b5ca7ccd500d4a9c2e7c0a50e
#
_entry.id   91d5135b5ca7ccd500d4a9c2e7c0a50e
#
_cell.length_a   1.000
_cell.length_b   1.000
_cell.length_c   1.000
_cell.angle_alpha   90.00
_cell.angle_beta   90.00
_cell.angle_gamma   90.00
#
_symmetry.space_group_name_H-M   'P 1'
#
loop_
_entity.id
_entity.type
_entity.pdbx_description
1 polymer ?
#
loop_
_entity_poly.entity_id
_entity_poly.type
_entity_poly.pdbx_seq_one_letter_code
_entity_poly.pdbx_strand_id
1 'polypeptide(L)'
;MKSEKLVAVGAMVALYCVTTPAFAWGDEGHEIVGLIAVHYLEPAVATKVKELLAADTTGLTSNRNIDMEATWADHYREHSSANYNQTHFWHFVDLEIAAPPDMMKACNNEPSLNGAPAFPGIPNDCVVDKINEFGAELKDPATSPAERLLALQFLLHFVGDLHQPLHSSDDNDAGGNNKKVTAVPALPKSAGSSSGKLHGFWDTQFVALQGKTATTIANKLIKKITVAKRTQWSKGTPSDWAIETYSVAKVNAYGPLPAPGAGGTYTLPAAYVTNAKGVVADQLSKAGVRLAFVLNDALK
;
A
#
# COMPACT_ATOMS: atom_id res chain seq x y z
N MET A 1 -21.95 -61.99 -29.62
CA MET A 1 -21.21 -61.38 -28.51
C MET A 1 -20.66 -60.07 -29.03
N LYS A 2 -21.32 -58.93 -28.71
CA LYS A 2 -20.84 -57.57 -29.04
C LYS A 2 -20.15 -57.00 -27.80
N SER A 3 -18.88 -56.65 -27.95
CA SER A 3 -18.06 -56.03 -26.96
C SER A 3 -18.39 -54.51 -26.91
N GLU A 4 -18.95 -54.02 -25.80
CA GLU A 4 -19.13 -52.61 -25.55
C GLU A 4 -17.84 -52.08 -24.92
N LYS A 5 -17.26 -51.09 -25.62
CA LYS A 5 -16.10 -50.34 -25.10
C LYS A 5 -16.63 -49.17 -24.21
N LEU A 6 -16.32 -49.28 -22.91
CA LEU A 6 -16.52 -48.16 -21.97
C LEU A 6 -15.51 -47.07 -22.27
N VAL A 7 -15.99 -45.87 -22.64
CA VAL A 7 -15.18 -44.68 -22.76
C VAL A 7 -15.24 -43.96 -21.42
N ALA A 8 -14.14 -43.97 -20.67
CA ALA A 8 -14.00 -43.18 -19.46
C ALA A 8 -13.74 -41.72 -19.83
N VAL A 9 -14.73 -40.84 -19.58
CA VAL A 9 -14.56 -39.39 -19.68
C VAL A 9 -13.93 -38.92 -18.36
N GLY A 10 -12.62 -38.61 -18.41
CA GLY A 10 -11.93 -37.98 -17.31
C GLY A 10 -12.32 -36.48 -17.20
N ALA A 11 -13.04 -36.13 -16.17
CA ALA A 11 -13.30 -34.73 -15.85
C ALA A 11 -12.01 -34.09 -15.34
N MET A 12 -11.40 -33.22 -16.16
CA MET A 12 -10.29 -32.37 -15.75
C MET A 12 -10.87 -31.25 -14.86
N VAL A 13 -10.70 -31.37 -13.55
CA VAL A 13 -10.98 -30.26 -12.61
C VAL A 13 -9.86 -29.25 -12.76
N ALA A 14 -10.13 -28.16 -13.47
CA ALA A 14 -9.25 -27.00 -13.47
C ALA A 14 -9.27 -26.37 -12.09
N LEU A 15 -8.19 -26.55 -11.32
CA LEU A 15 -7.97 -25.81 -10.08
C LEU A 15 -7.70 -24.35 -10.47
N TYR A 16 -8.73 -23.52 -10.41
CA TYR A 16 -8.53 -22.06 -10.45
C TYR A 16 -7.83 -21.67 -9.15
N CYS A 17 -6.52 -21.38 -9.27
CA CYS A 17 -5.78 -20.70 -8.22
C CYS A 17 -6.39 -19.29 -8.12
N VAL A 18 -7.30 -19.08 -7.19
CA VAL A 18 -7.77 -17.74 -6.83
C VAL A 18 -6.56 -17.08 -6.17
N THR A 19 -5.81 -16.31 -6.95
CA THR A 19 -4.82 -15.39 -6.40
C THR A 19 -5.61 -14.30 -5.69
N THR A 20 -5.61 -14.29 -4.36
CA THR A 20 -6.08 -13.12 -3.61
C THR A 20 -5.23 -11.94 -4.07
N PRO A 21 -5.86 -10.83 -4.52
CA PRO A 21 -5.12 -9.63 -4.87
C PRO A 21 -4.28 -9.20 -3.66
N ALA A 22 -3.07 -8.73 -3.93
CA ALA A 22 -2.26 -8.08 -2.92
C ALA A 22 -2.85 -6.67 -2.76
N PHE A 23 -3.41 -6.41 -1.60
CA PHE A 23 -3.77 -5.06 -1.18
C PHE A 23 -2.48 -4.35 -0.74
N ALA A 24 -2.37 -3.07 -0.97
CA ALA A 24 -1.48 -2.16 -0.26
C ALA A 24 -1.61 -2.35 1.26
N TRP A 25 -1.16 -1.46 2.12
CA TRP A 25 -1.59 -1.64 3.51
C TRP A 25 -3.03 -2.15 3.49
N GLY A 26 -3.33 -3.36 3.92
CA GLY A 26 -4.72 -3.84 3.94
C GLY A 26 -5.65 -2.78 4.55
N ASP A 27 -6.95 -2.90 4.40
CA ASP A 27 -7.93 -1.89 4.83
C ASP A 27 -7.59 -1.27 6.20
N GLU A 28 -7.23 -2.09 7.19
CA GLU A 28 -6.87 -1.62 8.54
C GLU A 28 -5.69 -0.63 8.52
N GLY A 29 -4.69 -0.82 7.63
CA GLY A 29 -3.56 0.08 7.51
C GLY A 29 -3.94 1.44 6.93
N HIS A 30 -4.76 1.46 5.89
CA HIS A 30 -5.28 2.70 5.30
C HIS A 30 -6.20 3.45 6.27
N GLU A 31 -7.08 2.74 6.99
CA GLU A 31 -7.87 3.31 8.08
C GLU A 31 -6.99 4.00 9.13
N ILE A 32 -5.89 3.36 9.56
CA ILE A 32 -4.96 3.93 10.53
C ILE A 32 -4.32 5.21 9.99
N VAL A 33 -3.88 5.21 8.72
CA VAL A 33 -3.30 6.39 8.07
C VAL A 33 -4.32 7.54 8.02
N GLY A 34 -5.56 7.26 7.61
CA GLY A 34 -6.66 8.23 7.59
C GLY A 34 -6.94 8.82 8.98
N LEU A 35 -7.04 7.98 10.02
CA LEU A 35 -7.26 8.41 11.40
C LEU A 35 -6.13 9.29 11.95
N ILE A 36 -4.87 8.96 11.64
CA ILE A 36 -3.73 9.80 12.02
C ILE A 36 -3.78 11.13 11.27
N ALA A 37 -4.11 11.13 9.97
CA ALA A 37 -4.23 12.35 9.18
C ALA A 37 -5.31 13.28 9.75
N VAL A 38 -6.50 12.77 10.06
CA VAL A 38 -7.58 13.58 10.70
C VAL A 38 -7.10 14.32 11.93
N HIS A 39 -6.27 13.68 12.77
CA HIS A 39 -5.75 14.30 13.99
C HIS A 39 -4.86 15.54 13.71
N TYR A 40 -4.23 15.61 12.54
CA TYR A 40 -3.31 16.68 12.16
C TYR A 40 -3.85 17.63 11.09
N LEU A 41 -5.09 17.44 10.63
CA LEU A 41 -5.75 18.42 9.75
C LEU A 41 -6.03 19.73 10.48
N GLU A 42 -5.86 20.83 9.77
CA GLU A 42 -6.35 22.14 10.21
C GLU A 42 -7.90 22.11 10.24
N PRO A 43 -8.57 22.73 11.22
CA PRO A 43 -10.03 22.63 11.35
C PRO A 43 -10.82 23.00 10.10
N ALA A 44 -10.39 24.04 9.37
CA ALA A 44 -11.01 24.46 8.11
C ALA A 44 -10.84 23.40 7.02
N VAL A 45 -9.66 22.77 6.93
CA VAL A 45 -9.36 21.71 5.98
C VAL A 45 -10.17 20.44 6.31
N ALA A 46 -10.26 20.07 7.59
CA ALA A 46 -11.08 18.94 8.02
C ALA A 46 -12.55 19.09 7.60
N THR A 47 -13.09 20.33 7.67
CA THR A 47 -14.45 20.64 7.19
C THR A 47 -14.56 20.44 5.69
N LYS A 48 -13.63 20.99 4.89
CA LYS A 48 -13.63 20.83 3.43
C LYS A 48 -13.49 19.37 2.99
N VAL A 49 -12.62 18.58 3.65
CA VAL A 49 -12.49 17.16 3.41
C VAL A 49 -13.83 16.45 3.65
N LYS A 50 -14.48 16.70 4.78
CA LYS A 50 -15.78 16.10 5.09
C LYS A 50 -16.86 16.47 4.08
N GLU A 51 -16.89 17.73 3.62
CA GLU A 51 -17.84 18.21 2.61
C GLU A 51 -17.62 17.51 1.25
N LEU A 52 -16.37 17.36 0.82
CA LEU A 52 -16.04 16.64 -0.41
C LEU A 52 -16.44 15.16 -0.32
N LEU A 53 -16.07 14.46 0.74
CA LEU A 53 -16.39 13.05 0.92
C LEU A 53 -17.89 12.80 1.03
N ALA A 54 -18.66 13.74 1.56
CA ALA A 54 -20.13 13.62 1.62
C ALA A 54 -20.79 13.51 0.22
N ALA A 55 -20.10 13.93 -0.84
CA ALA A 55 -20.58 13.83 -2.21
C ALA A 55 -20.33 12.45 -2.86
N ASP A 56 -19.59 11.54 -2.20
CA ASP A 56 -19.41 10.19 -2.75
C ASP A 56 -20.72 9.43 -2.79
N THR A 57 -21.04 8.87 -3.95
CA THR A 57 -22.23 8.05 -4.21
C THR A 57 -21.89 6.65 -4.72
N THR A 58 -20.61 6.28 -4.73
CA THR A 58 -20.16 5.00 -5.28
C THR A 58 -20.61 3.79 -4.48
N GLY A 59 -20.75 3.95 -3.15
CA GLY A 59 -21.08 2.83 -2.24
C GLY A 59 -19.95 1.82 -2.07
N LEU A 60 -18.71 2.17 -2.48
CA LEU A 60 -17.54 1.31 -2.35
C LEU A 60 -17.02 1.22 -0.91
N THR A 61 -17.35 2.21 -0.07
CA THR A 61 -16.99 2.25 1.33
C THR A 61 -18.23 2.22 2.24
N SER A 62 -18.09 1.77 3.49
CA SER A 62 -19.22 1.60 4.41
C SER A 62 -19.80 2.93 4.91
N ASN A 63 -19.00 3.99 4.91
CA ASN A 63 -19.41 5.36 5.27
C ASN A 63 -18.42 6.36 4.65
N ARG A 64 -18.70 7.66 4.80
CA ARG A 64 -17.94 8.77 4.19
C ARG A 64 -16.92 9.40 5.16
N ASN A 65 -16.49 8.66 6.16
CA ASN A 65 -15.42 9.11 7.02
C ASN A 65 -14.05 8.89 6.34
N ILE A 66 -13.09 9.73 6.66
CA ILE A 66 -11.77 9.71 6.02
C ILE A 66 -11.03 8.36 6.19
N ASP A 67 -11.24 7.67 7.30
CA ASP A 67 -10.67 6.35 7.55
C ASP A 67 -11.23 5.31 6.58
N MET A 68 -12.54 5.24 6.41
CA MET A 68 -13.16 4.34 5.44
C MET A 68 -12.85 4.74 4.00
N GLU A 69 -12.91 6.02 3.67
CA GLU A 69 -12.59 6.52 2.33
C GLU A 69 -11.11 6.33 1.96
N ALA A 70 -10.21 6.14 2.92
CA ALA A 70 -8.83 5.75 2.65
C ALA A 70 -8.70 4.34 2.04
N THR A 71 -9.72 3.49 2.12
CA THR A 71 -9.76 2.17 1.46
C THR A 71 -10.42 2.21 0.07
N TRP A 72 -11.00 3.36 -0.31
CA TRP A 72 -11.82 3.49 -1.52
C TRP A 72 -11.07 3.09 -2.81
N ALA A 73 -9.81 3.47 -2.95
CA ALA A 73 -9.06 3.26 -4.19
C ALA A 73 -8.83 1.77 -4.51
N ASP A 74 -8.59 0.94 -3.51
CA ASP A 74 -8.49 -0.51 -3.68
C ASP A 74 -9.85 -1.11 -4.07
N HIS A 75 -10.93 -0.72 -3.41
CA HIS A 75 -12.27 -1.15 -3.76
C HIS A 75 -12.66 -0.68 -5.17
N TYR A 76 -12.26 0.53 -5.57
CA TYR A 76 -12.45 1.04 -6.93
C TYR A 76 -11.68 0.20 -7.96
N ARG A 77 -10.40 -0.06 -7.71
CA ARG A 77 -9.56 -0.91 -8.56
C ARG A 77 -10.20 -2.28 -8.78
N GLU A 78 -10.72 -2.90 -7.74
CA GLU A 78 -11.27 -4.25 -7.80
C GLU A 78 -12.72 -4.33 -8.28
N HIS A 79 -13.40 -3.19 -8.35
CA HIS A 79 -14.81 -3.14 -8.73
C HIS A 79 -15.06 -3.65 -10.16
N SER A 80 -14.11 -3.47 -11.08
CA SER A 80 -14.21 -3.96 -12.46
C SER A 80 -12.85 -4.19 -13.10
N SER A 81 -12.79 -5.04 -14.12
CA SER A 81 -11.56 -5.24 -14.91
C SER A 81 -11.08 -3.95 -15.59
N ALA A 82 -11.99 -3.04 -15.94
CA ALA A 82 -11.63 -1.75 -16.53
C ALA A 82 -10.90 -0.87 -15.51
N ASN A 83 -11.43 -0.77 -14.29
CA ASN A 83 -10.79 -0.02 -13.20
C ASN A 83 -9.44 -0.61 -12.84
N TYR A 84 -9.36 -1.95 -12.75
CA TYR A 84 -8.11 -2.65 -12.49
C TYR A 84 -7.06 -2.31 -13.55
N ASN A 85 -7.39 -2.45 -14.83
CA ASN A 85 -6.46 -2.16 -15.92
C ASN A 85 -6.00 -0.69 -15.95
N GLN A 86 -6.85 0.22 -15.50
CA GLN A 86 -6.55 1.65 -15.47
C GLN A 86 -5.67 2.02 -14.28
N THR A 87 -5.95 1.50 -13.07
CA THR A 87 -5.39 2.04 -11.83
C THR A 87 -4.38 1.12 -11.14
N HIS A 88 -4.19 -0.10 -11.64
CA HIS A 88 -3.34 -1.09 -10.99
C HIS A 88 -1.92 -0.58 -10.69
N PHE A 89 -1.30 0.11 -11.64
CA PHE A 89 0.05 0.62 -11.48
C PHE A 89 0.15 1.91 -10.64
N TRP A 90 -0.97 2.56 -10.36
CA TRP A 90 -1.00 3.81 -9.57
C TRP A 90 -0.67 3.61 -8.10
N HIS A 91 -0.69 2.36 -7.61
CA HIS A 91 -0.54 2.00 -6.21
C HIS A 91 0.92 1.83 -5.75
N PHE A 92 1.90 1.81 -6.67
CA PHE A 92 3.28 1.52 -6.32
C PHE A 92 4.29 2.22 -7.25
N VAL A 93 5.56 2.17 -6.84
CA VAL A 93 6.73 2.49 -7.67
C VAL A 93 7.81 1.45 -7.40
N ASP A 94 8.20 0.70 -8.41
CA ASP A 94 9.16 -0.40 -8.28
C ASP A 94 10.60 0.11 -8.43
N LEU A 95 11.18 0.57 -7.31
CA LEU A 95 12.60 0.91 -7.23
C LEU A 95 13.42 -0.35 -6.96
N GLU A 96 14.27 -0.74 -7.91
CA GLU A 96 15.07 -1.96 -7.83
C GLU A 96 16.06 -1.96 -6.65
N ILE A 97 15.97 -2.98 -5.78
CA ILE A 97 16.83 -3.13 -4.60
C ILE A 97 18.31 -3.27 -4.97
N ALA A 98 18.59 -3.90 -6.12
CA ALA A 98 19.94 -4.13 -6.61
C ALA A 98 20.62 -2.87 -7.18
N ALA A 99 19.88 -1.78 -7.44
CA ALA A 99 20.36 -0.55 -8.03
C ALA A 99 20.24 0.64 -7.06
N PRO A 100 20.97 1.75 -7.27
CA PRO A 100 20.67 3.02 -6.63
C PRO A 100 19.29 3.52 -7.09
N PRO A 101 18.47 4.10 -6.19
CA PRO A 101 17.16 4.60 -6.54
C PRO A 101 17.27 5.79 -7.50
N ASP A 102 16.57 5.74 -8.63
CA ASP A 102 16.54 6.81 -9.64
C ASP A 102 15.09 7.12 -10.02
N MET A 103 14.52 8.13 -9.37
CA MET A 103 13.13 8.54 -9.59
C MET A 103 12.87 9.09 -10.99
N MET A 104 13.89 9.60 -11.69
CA MET A 104 13.74 10.07 -13.08
C MET A 104 13.48 8.92 -14.04
N LYS A 105 13.89 7.72 -13.67
CA LYS A 105 13.67 6.50 -14.47
C LYS A 105 12.48 5.70 -13.95
N ALA A 106 12.31 5.59 -12.64
CA ALA A 106 11.39 4.66 -12.01
C ALA A 106 9.97 4.72 -12.56
N CYS A 107 9.39 5.90 -12.77
CA CYS A 107 8.05 6.05 -13.34
C CYS A 107 8.05 6.37 -14.85
N ASN A 108 9.18 6.22 -15.55
CA ASN A 108 9.35 6.63 -16.95
C ASN A 108 10.05 5.55 -17.81
N ASN A 109 9.63 4.30 -17.73
CA ASN A 109 10.25 3.18 -18.44
C ASN A 109 11.70 2.92 -17.99
N GLU A 110 11.89 2.65 -16.72
CA GLU A 110 13.18 2.25 -16.20
C GLU A 110 13.75 1.04 -16.95
N PRO A 111 15.08 1.01 -17.20
CA PRO A 111 15.70 -0.13 -17.88
C PRO A 111 15.43 -1.43 -17.14
N SER A 112 15.17 -2.47 -17.92
CA SER A 112 14.99 -3.81 -17.39
C SER A 112 16.23 -4.27 -16.61
N LEU A 113 16.01 -4.69 -15.37
CA LEU A 113 16.99 -5.45 -14.59
C LEU A 113 16.57 -6.93 -14.58
N ASN A 114 17.51 -7.81 -14.89
CA ASN A 114 17.24 -9.25 -14.96
C ASN A 114 16.07 -9.67 -15.90
N GLY A 115 15.77 -8.87 -16.90
CA GLY A 115 14.77 -9.18 -17.91
C GLY A 115 13.37 -8.64 -17.65
N ALA A 116 13.14 -7.94 -16.52
CA ALA A 116 11.88 -7.26 -16.23
C ALA A 116 12.10 -5.78 -15.91
N PRO A 117 11.22 -4.86 -16.34
CA PRO A 117 11.31 -3.47 -15.93
C PRO A 117 10.98 -3.33 -14.43
N ALA A 118 11.60 -2.38 -13.75
CA ALA A 118 11.27 -2.06 -12.36
C ALA A 118 9.83 -1.56 -12.23
N PHE A 119 9.40 -0.75 -13.19
CA PHE A 119 8.02 -0.28 -13.31
C PHE A 119 7.43 -0.73 -14.66
N PRO A 120 6.56 -1.75 -14.69
CA PRO A 120 5.99 -2.29 -15.93
C PRO A 120 4.80 -1.48 -16.48
N GLY A 121 4.38 -0.41 -15.82
CA GLY A 121 3.25 0.43 -16.20
C GLY A 121 3.55 1.45 -17.29
N ILE A 122 2.60 2.34 -17.50
CA ILE A 122 2.72 3.46 -18.45
C ILE A 122 3.60 4.54 -17.80
N PRO A 123 4.44 5.26 -18.56
CA PRO A 123 5.19 6.41 -18.04
C PRO A 123 4.26 7.45 -17.38
N ASN A 124 4.70 8.01 -16.25
CA ASN A 124 3.95 8.96 -15.43
C ASN A 124 2.68 8.38 -14.78
N ASP A 125 2.68 7.09 -14.50
CA ASP A 125 1.50 6.37 -13.96
C ASP A 125 1.81 5.65 -12.64
N CYS A 126 2.97 5.91 -12.02
CA CYS A 126 3.32 5.37 -10.71
C CYS A 126 2.68 6.17 -9.56
N VAL A 127 2.71 5.62 -8.35
CA VAL A 127 2.13 6.24 -7.14
C VAL A 127 2.65 7.66 -6.87
N VAL A 128 3.93 7.93 -7.17
CA VAL A 128 4.55 9.26 -6.97
C VAL A 128 3.94 10.29 -7.92
N ASP A 129 3.78 9.93 -9.19
CA ASP A 129 3.17 10.81 -10.19
C ASP A 129 1.72 11.07 -9.85
N LYS A 130 0.98 10.05 -9.44
CA LYS A 130 -0.43 10.18 -9.08
C LYS A 130 -0.66 11.01 -7.82
N ILE A 131 0.21 10.93 -6.82
CA ILE A 131 0.14 11.84 -5.65
C ILE A 131 0.36 13.30 -6.08
N ASN A 132 1.31 13.55 -6.97
CA ASN A 132 1.57 14.90 -7.49
C ASN A 132 0.40 15.42 -8.33
N GLU A 133 -0.12 14.62 -9.25
CA GLU A 133 -1.25 14.93 -10.12
C GLU A 133 -2.50 15.26 -9.30
N PHE A 134 -2.95 14.33 -8.46
CA PHE A 134 -4.15 14.52 -7.64
C PHE A 134 -3.98 15.61 -6.57
N GLY A 135 -2.76 15.82 -6.08
CA GLY A 135 -2.46 16.96 -5.21
C GLY A 135 -2.67 18.30 -5.89
N ALA A 136 -2.24 18.40 -7.16
CA ALA A 136 -2.45 19.61 -7.97
C ALA A 136 -3.94 19.81 -8.32
N GLU A 137 -4.66 18.75 -8.74
CA GLU A 137 -6.09 18.82 -9.04
C GLU A 137 -6.92 19.20 -7.82
N LEU A 138 -6.61 18.63 -6.64
CA LEU A 138 -7.33 18.97 -5.41
C LEU A 138 -7.11 20.43 -5.01
N LYS A 139 -5.93 20.99 -5.32
CA LYS A 139 -5.54 22.36 -5.02
C LYS A 139 -6.13 23.38 -5.98
N ASP A 140 -6.34 23.03 -7.24
CA ASP A 140 -6.83 23.95 -8.27
C ASP A 140 -8.33 24.23 -8.08
N PRO A 141 -8.74 25.48 -7.82
CA PRO A 141 -10.15 25.84 -7.71
C PRO A 141 -10.94 25.69 -9.02
N ALA A 142 -10.27 25.57 -10.18
CA ALA A 142 -10.91 25.33 -11.47
C ALA A 142 -11.28 23.85 -11.68
N THR A 143 -10.70 22.92 -10.92
CA THR A 143 -11.06 21.50 -10.97
C THR A 143 -12.51 21.30 -10.53
N SER A 144 -13.26 20.50 -11.27
CA SER A 144 -14.66 20.24 -10.96
C SER A 144 -14.83 19.56 -9.58
N PRO A 145 -15.97 19.76 -8.88
CA PRO A 145 -16.20 19.10 -7.59
C PRO A 145 -16.09 17.56 -7.65
N ALA A 146 -16.50 16.93 -8.75
CA ALA A 146 -16.41 15.49 -8.93
C ALA A 146 -14.95 15.01 -9.06
N GLU A 147 -14.13 15.71 -9.83
CA GLU A 147 -12.71 15.43 -9.98
C GLU A 147 -11.94 15.70 -8.68
N ARG A 148 -12.29 16.76 -7.96
CA ARG A 148 -11.70 17.05 -6.64
C ARG A 148 -12.04 15.96 -5.61
N LEU A 149 -13.25 15.39 -5.65
CA LEU A 149 -13.61 14.23 -4.82
C LEU A 149 -12.74 13.03 -5.19
N LEU A 150 -12.63 12.72 -6.48
CA LEU A 150 -11.82 11.61 -6.99
C LEU A 150 -10.35 11.77 -6.58
N ALA A 151 -9.79 12.96 -6.79
CA ALA A 151 -8.42 13.29 -6.39
C ALA A 151 -8.21 13.10 -4.88
N LEU A 152 -9.17 13.54 -4.05
CA LEU A 152 -9.12 13.33 -2.61
C LEU A 152 -9.11 11.84 -2.25
N GLN A 153 -10.03 11.05 -2.82
CA GLN A 153 -10.14 9.60 -2.55
C GLN A 153 -8.85 8.85 -2.89
N PHE A 154 -8.23 9.15 -4.03
CA PHE A 154 -6.93 8.58 -4.40
C PHE A 154 -5.80 9.05 -3.48
N LEU A 155 -5.74 10.33 -3.09
CA LEU A 155 -4.71 10.83 -2.18
C LEU A 155 -4.79 10.19 -0.78
N LEU A 156 -6.01 9.98 -0.26
CA LEU A 156 -6.23 9.31 1.03
C LEU A 156 -5.58 7.92 1.07
N HIS A 157 -5.54 7.25 -0.06
CA HIS A 157 -4.99 5.92 -0.23
C HIS A 157 -3.49 5.95 -0.59
N PHE A 158 -3.13 6.62 -1.67
CA PHE A 158 -1.78 6.55 -2.27
C PHE A 158 -0.67 7.08 -1.37
N VAL A 159 -0.95 8.07 -0.52
CA VAL A 159 0.03 8.48 0.48
C VAL A 159 0.28 7.36 1.50
N GLY A 160 -0.71 6.53 1.79
CA GLY A 160 -0.56 5.30 2.54
C GLY A 160 0.35 4.31 1.81
N ASP A 161 0.02 4.00 0.56
CA ASP A 161 0.74 3.05 -0.30
C ASP A 161 2.23 3.38 -0.41
N LEU A 162 2.54 4.63 -0.69
CA LEU A 162 3.91 5.12 -0.82
C LEU A 162 4.78 4.83 0.42
N HIS A 163 4.16 4.65 1.59
CA HIS A 163 4.85 4.36 2.86
C HIS A 163 4.88 2.87 3.21
N GLN A 164 4.25 2.00 2.42
CA GLN A 164 4.44 0.57 2.54
C GLN A 164 5.77 0.19 1.87
N PRO A 165 6.72 -0.40 2.60
CA PRO A 165 8.07 -0.61 2.08
C PRO A 165 8.12 -1.36 0.74
N LEU A 166 7.25 -2.34 0.52
CA LEU A 166 7.22 -3.15 -0.70
C LEU A 166 6.39 -2.52 -1.84
N HIS A 167 5.76 -1.35 -1.59
CA HIS A 167 5.16 -0.52 -2.64
C HIS A 167 6.12 0.51 -3.23
N SER A 168 7.31 0.65 -2.64
CA SER A 168 8.37 1.55 -3.15
C SER A 168 9.65 0.80 -3.48
N SER A 169 9.55 -0.51 -3.73
CA SER A 169 10.74 -1.33 -4.01
C SER A 169 10.38 -2.65 -4.68
N ASP A 170 11.28 -3.12 -5.54
CA ASP A 170 11.24 -4.46 -6.13
C ASP A 170 12.60 -5.14 -6.03
N ASP A 171 12.61 -6.46 -5.86
CA ASP A 171 13.78 -7.33 -5.94
C ASP A 171 13.57 -8.36 -7.08
N ASN A 172 13.03 -7.89 -8.19
CA ASN A 172 12.59 -8.70 -9.31
C ASN A 172 11.59 -9.80 -8.88
N ASP A 173 10.71 -9.44 -7.95
CA ASP A 173 9.80 -10.35 -7.28
C ASP A 173 8.37 -9.80 -7.13
N ALA A 174 8.03 -8.77 -7.90
CA ALA A 174 6.76 -8.06 -7.85
C ALA A 174 6.48 -7.51 -6.43
N GLY A 175 7.43 -6.71 -5.89
CA GLY A 175 7.32 -6.14 -4.55
C GLY A 175 7.15 -7.20 -3.46
N GLY A 176 7.84 -8.33 -3.53
CA GLY A 176 7.74 -9.43 -2.57
C GLY A 176 6.57 -10.38 -2.77
N ASN A 177 5.74 -10.19 -3.81
CA ASN A 177 4.61 -11.08 -4.10
C ASN A 177 5.05 -12.48 -4.55
N ASN A 178 6.25 -12.60 -5.11
CA ASN A 178 6.82 -13.88 -5.54
C ASN A 178 7.65 -14.57 -4.45
N LYS A 179 7.82 -13.97 -3.27
CA LYS A 179 8.53 -14.58 -2.12
C LYS A 179 7.54 -15.21 -1.15
N LYS A 180 7.55 -16.55 -1.06
CA LYS A 180 6.79 -17.28 -0.03
C LYS A 180 7.51 -17.19 1.30
N VAL A 181 6.80 -16.86 2.37
CA VAL A 181 7.35 -16.72 3.72
C VAL A 181 6.56 -17.51 4.76
N THR A 182 7.24 -17.89 5.84
CA THR A 182 6.62 -18.47 7.03
C THR A 182 7.28 -17.91 8.28
N ALA A 183 6.48 -17.35 9.20
CA ALA A 183 6.97 -16.84 10.49
C ALA A 183 7.21 -17.97 11.48
N VAL A 184 8.39 -17.95 12.14
CA VAL A 184 8.79 -18.91 13.19
C VAL A 184 9.41 -18.16 14.36
N PRO A 185 8.79 -18.18 15.56
CA PRO A 185 7.53 -18.89 15.89
C PRO A 185 6.30 -18.37 15.14
N ALA A 186 5.23 -19.17 15.13
CA ALA A 186 3.97 -18.80 14.50
C ALA A 186 3.43 -17.47 15.08
N LEU A 187 2.81 -16.65 14.24
CA LEU A 187 2.17 -15.41 14.65
C LEU A 187 0.96 -15.69 15.56
N PRO A 188 0.57 -14.75 16.44
CA PRO A 188 -0.70 -14.81 17.14
C PRO A 188 -1.86 -14.95 16.14
N LYS A 189 -2.89 -15.71 16.49
CA LYS A 189 -4.08 -15.90 15.62
C LYS A 189 -4.73 -14.58 15.20
N SER A 190 -4.65 -13.55 16.03
CA SER A 190 -5.16 -12.20 15.74
C SER A 190 -4.41 -11.50 14.61
N ALA A 191 -3.21 -11.96 14.26
CA ALA A 191 -2.43 -11.42 13.14
C ALA A 191 -2.62 -12.23 11.85
N GLY A 192 -3.55 -13.19 11.83
CA GLY A 192 -3.84 -14.01 10.65
C GLY A 192 -2.90 -15.18 10.45
N SER A 193 -2.66 -15.56 9.19
CA SER A 193 -1.82 -16.70 8.83
C SER A 193 -0.34 -16.45 9.12
N SER A 194 0.36 -17.48 9.60
CA SER A 194 1.81 -17.45 9.76
C SER A 194 2.58 -17.82 8.48
N SER A 195 1.88 -18.10 7.38
CA SER A 195 2.46 -18.40 6.06
C SER A 195 1.73 -17.61 4.98
N GLY A 196 2.46 -17.12 3.99
CA GLY A 196 1.92 -16.33 2.90
C GLY A 196 2.99 -15.79 1.97
N LYS A 197 2.71 -14.66 1.34
CA LYS A 197 3.66 -13.89 0.55
C LYS A 197 4.32 -12.81 1.41
N LEU A 198 5.56 -12.45 1.12
CA LEU A 198 6.27 -11.39 1.85
C LEU A 198 5.48 -10.07 1.80
N HIS A 199 5.00 -9.70 0.61
CA HIS A 199 4.16 -8.51 0.40
C HIS A 199 2.98 -8.48 1.37
N GLY A 200 2.12 -9.50 1.37
CA GLY A 200 0.95 -9.56 2.24
C GLY A 200 1.28 -9.53 3.74
N PHE A 201 2.46 -10.02 4.16
CA PHE A 201 2.89 -9.89 5.55
C PHE A 201 3.11 -8.43 5.95
N TRP A 202 3.66 -7.62 5.04
CA TRP A 202 3.83 -6.18 5.27
C TRP A 202 2.49 -5.44 5.23
N ASP A 203 1.57 -5.84 4.35
CA ASP A 203 0.25 -5.22 4.21
C ASP A 203 -0.66 -5.46 5.40
N THR A 204 -0.65 -6.68 5.94
CA THR A 204 -1.70 -7.11 6.87
C THR A 204 -1.16 -7.66 8.19
N GLN A 205 -0.30 -8.68 8.15
CA GLN A 205 0.10 -9.38 9.38
C GLN A 205 0.86 -8.47 10.34
N PHE A 206 1.82 -7.67 9.83
CA PHE A 206 2.60 -6.77 10.70
C PHE A 206 1.81 -5.55 11.15
N VAL A 207 0.77 -5.14 10.40
CA VAL A 207 -0.22 -4.15 10.83
C VAL A 207 -1.05 -4.72 11.98
N ALA A 208 -1.64 -5.89 11.83
CA ALA A 208 -2.45 -6.55 12.86
C ALA A 208 -1.69 -6.81 14.17
N LEU A 209 -0.35 -6.92 14.12
CA LEU A 209 0.49 -6.99 15.33
C LEU A 209 0.53 -5.68 16.14
N GLN A 210 0.06 -4.54 15.60
CA GLN A 210 0.07 -3.25 16.30
C GLN A 210 -1.02 -3.17 17.38
N GLY A 211 -2.18 -3.82 17.16
CA GLY A 211 -3.33 -3.74 18.07
C GLY A 211 -4.53 -4.53 17.58
N LYS A 212 -5.72 -4.15 18.06
CA LYS A 212 -6.97 -4.88 17.77
C LYS A 212 -7.87 -4.17 16.77
N THR A 213 -7.80 -2.86 16.66
CA THR A 213 -8.62 -2.04 15.75
C THR A 213 -7.82 -0.84 15.26
N ALA A 214 -8.11 -0.38 14.06
CA ALA A 214 -7.48 0.79 13.46
C ALA A 214 -7.50 2.01 14.42
N THR A 215 -8.63 2.29 15.06
CA THR A 215 -8.75 3.40 16.00
C THR A 215 -7.82 3.26 17.22
N THR A 216 -7.72 2.07 17.80
CA THR A 216 -6.83 1.85 18.96
C THR A 216 -5.37 1.94 18.57
N ILE A 217 -5.02 1.48 17.39
CA ILE A 217 -3.66 1.56 16.83
C ILE A 217 -3.32 3.02 16.54
N ALA A 218 -4.15 3.74 15.78
CA ALA A 218 -3.95 5.15 15.46
C ALA A 218 -3.74 6.00 16.72
N ASN A 219 -4.61 5.87 17.71
CA ASN A 219 -4.49 6.58 18.98
C ASN A 219 -3.17 6.28 19.74
N LYS A 220 -2.69 5.04 19.67
CA LYS A 220 -1.40 4.65 20.26
C LYS A 220 -0.22 5.25 19.50
N LEU A 221 -0.28 5.29 18.16
CA LEU A 221 0.75 5.87 17.31
C LEU A 221 0.80 7.39 17.47
N ILE A 222 -0.33 8.08 17.43
CA ILE A 222 -0.45 9.53 17.62
C ILE A 222 0.25 9.98 18.91
N LYS A 223 0.06 9.27 20.02
CA LYS A 223 0.73 9.58 21.30
C LYS A 223 2.25 9.53 21.24
N LYS A 224 2.84 8.84 20.26
CA LYS A 224 4.29 8.71 20.05
C LYS A 224 4.85 9.70 19.02
N ILE A 225 3.99 10.40 18.30
CA ILE A 225 4.38 11.42 17.32
C ILE A 225 4.62 12.73 18.06
N THR A 226 5.89 13.03 18.33
CA THR A 226 6.28 14.29 18.95
C THR A 226 6.17 15.46 17.95
N VAL A 227 6.15 16.70 18.46
CA VAL A 227 6.18 17.90 17.61
C VAL A 227 7.39 17.89 16.68
N ALA A 228 8.57 17.49 17.18
CA ALA A 228 9.78 17.38 16.37
C ALA A 228 9.62 16.38 15.22
N LYS A 229 9.08 15.18 15.49
CA LYS A 229 8.79 14.18 14.46
C LYS A 229 7.80 14.73 13.41
N ARG A 230 6.70 15.34 13.85
CA ARG A 230 5.72 15.95 12.96
C ARG A 230 6.37 16.98 12.04
N THR A 231 7.13 17.91 12.60
CA THR A 231 7.83 18.95 11.83
C THR A 231 8.84 18.37 10.83
N GLN A 232 9.54 17.28 11.22
CA GLN A 232 10.48 16.60 10.34
C GLN A 232 9.74 15.88 9.20
N TRP A 233 8.66 15.18 9.51
CA TRP A 233 7.92 14.36 8.54
C TRP A 233 7.07 15.19 7.57
N SER A 234 6.66 16.40 7.97
CA SER A 234 5.99 17.37 7.08
C SER A 234 6.96 18.12 6.15
N LYS A 235 7.99 17.42 5.67
CA LYS A 235 8.98 17.94 4.71
C LYS A 235 9.18 16.97 3.56
N GLY A 236 9.78 17.48 2.49
CA GLY A 236 10.08 16.70 1.29
C GLY A 236 8.90 16.58 0.35
N THR A 237 9.12 15.87 -0.71
CA THR A 237 8.19 15.62 -1.82
C THR A 237 7.80 14.13 -1.85
N PRO A 238 6.77 13.73 -2.60
CA PRO A 238 6.47 12.32 -2.82
C PRO A 238 7.67 11.52 -3.33
N SER A 239 8.53 12.10 -4.18
CA SER A 239 9.79 11.46 -4.63
C SER A 239 10.77 11.22 -3.48
N ASP A 240 10.96 12.20 -2.60
CA ASP A 240 11.83 12.04 -1.42
C ASP A 240 11.29 10.94 -0.49
N TRP A 241 9.96 10.86 -0.34
CA TRP A 241 9.32 9.84 0.50
C TRP A 241 9.44 8.44 -0.11
N ALA A 242 9.34 8.31 -1.43
CA ALA A 242 9.58 7.05 -2.14
C ALA A 242 10.99 6.53 -1.90
N ILE A 243 12.03 7.38 -2.07
CA ILE A 243 13.43 7.04 -1.82
C ILE A 243 13.67 6.67 -0.34
N GLU A 244 13.02 7.37 0.59
CA GLU A 244 13.06 7.02 2.01
C GLU A 244 12.46 5.63 2.24
N THR A 245 11.27 5.37 1.69
CA THR A 245 10.56 4.09 1.83
C THR A 245 11.32 2.94 1.17
N TYR A 246 11.91 3.15 -0.02
CA TYR A 246 12.84 2.23 -0.66
C TYR A 246 14.01 1.87 0.28
N SER A 247 14.61 2.87 0.92
CA SER A 247 15.72 2.63 1.83
C SER A 247 15.29 1.80 3.05
N VAL A 248 14.07 2.03 3.52
CA VAL A 248 13.45 1.22 4.59
C VAL A 248 13.23 -0.22 4.12
N ALA A 249 12.72 -0.43 2.91
CA ALA A 249 12.54 -1.76 2.34
C ALA A 249 13.86 -2.53 2.21
N LYS A 250 14.86 -1.87 1.62
CA LYS A 250 16.20 -2.45 1.43
C LYS A 250 16.82 -2.93 2.72
N VAL A 251 16.72 -2.12 3.79
CA VAL A 251 17.35 -2.42 5.10
C VAL A 251 16.49 -3.36 5.95
N ASN A 252 15.15 -3.29 5.87
CA ASN A 252 14.29 -3.95 6.85
C ASN A 252 13.38 -5.04 6.28
N ALA A 253 13.03 -4.97 4.99
CA ALA A 253 12.20 -6.01 4.36
C ALA A 253 13.06 -7.06 3.67
N TYR A 254 14.00 -6.64 2.82
CA TYR A 254 14.83 -7.54 2.04
C TYR A 254 16.15 -7.91 2.73
N GLY A 255 16.86 -6.93 3.31
CA GLY A 255 18.19 -7.15 3.88
C GLY A 255 18.26 -8.22 4.97
N PRO A 256 17.29 -8.34 5.88
CA PRO A 256 17.30 -9.36 6.93
C PRO A 256 16.69 -10.71 6.50
N LEU A 257 16.23 -10.87 5.26
CA LEU A 257 15.68 -12.14 4.79
C LEU A 257 16.79 -13.21 4.81
N PRO A 258 16.59 -14.36 5.48
CA PRO A 258 17.51 -15.48 5.38
C PRO A 258 17.45 -16.08 3.97
N ALA A 259 18.41 -16.94 3.63
CA ALA A 259 18.30 -17.72 2.41
C ALA A 259 17.03 -18.58 2.45
N PRO A 260 16.34 -18.79 1.32
CA PRO A 260 15.17 -19.65 1.28
C PRO A 260 15.54 -21.10 1.58
N GLY A 261 14.67 -21.78 2.31
CA GLY A 261 14.78 -23.21 2.56
C GLY A 261 14.40 -24.06 1.34
N ALA A 262 14.36 -25.38 1.53
CA ALA A 262 13.89 -26.30 0.51
C ALA A 262 12.46 -25.91 0.06
N GLY A 263 12.24 -25.85 -1.27
CA GLY A 263 10.96 -25.40 -1.84
C GLY A 263 10.80 -23.89 -1.96
N GLY A 264 11.87 -23.10 -1.75
CA GLY A 264 11.86 -21.65 -2.01
C GLY A 264 11.13 -20.80 -0.97
N THR A 265 10.83 -21.35 0.21
CA THR A 265 10.15 -20.62 1.29
C THR A 265 11.16 -19.98 2.25
N TYR A 266 10.99 -18.70 2.53
CA TYR A 266 11.79 -17.94 3.49
C TYR A 266 11.20 -18.06 4.91
N THR A 267 12.05 -18.40 5.88
CA THR A 267 11.64 -18.46 7.29
C THR A 267 11.89 -17.10 7.95
N LEU A 268 10.84 -16.42 8.39
CA LEU A 268 10.93 -15.16 9.12
C LEU A 268 11.14 -15.43 10.61
N PRO A 269 12.34 -15.20 11.18
CA PRO A 269 12.59 -15.42 12.60
C PRO A 269 11.91 -14.35 13.46
N ALA A 270 11.76 -14.60 14.76
CA ALA A 270 11.14 -13.66 15.70
C ALA A 270 11.77 -12.26 15.65
N ALA A 271 13.07 -12.17 15.42
CA ALA A 271 13.79 -10.89 15.29
C ALA A 271 13.30 -10.10 14.06
N TYR A 272 13.09 -10.77 12.92
CA TYR A 272 12.52 -10.14 11.72
C TYR A 272 11.12 -9.58 12.01
N VAL A 273 10.24 -10.40 12.59
CA VAL A 273 8.86 -10.02 12.91
C VAL A 273 8.83 -8.82 13.88
N THR A 274 9.70 -8.82 14.89
CA THR A 274 9.80 -7.73 15.87
C THR A 274 10.27 -6.43 15.22
N ASN A 275 11.28 -6.50 14.36
CA ASN A 275 11.78 -5.35 13.60
C ASN A 275 10.71 -4.80 12.65
N ALA A 276 10.10 -5.67 11.83
CA ALA A 276 9.05 -5.30 10.88
C ALA A 276 7.87 -4.60 11.58
N LYS A 277 7.43 -5.11 12.74
CA LYS A 277 6.40 -4.47 13.56
C LYS A 277 6.79 -3.03 13.94
N GLY A 278 8.03 -2.77 14.31
CA GLY A 278 8.53 -1.43 14.63
C GLY A 278 8.53 -0.51 13.41
N VAL A 279 9.01 -1.01 12.28
CA VAL A 279 9.06 -0.28 11.00
C VAL A 279 7.65 0.08 10.52
N VAL A 280 6.71 -0.86 10.56
CA VAL A 280 5.30 -0.62 10.18
C VAL A 280 4.69 0.49 11.04
N ALA A 281 4.93 0.49 12.36
CA ALA A 281 4.44 1.56 13.24
C ALA A 281 4.98 2.94 12.83
N ASP A 282 6.26 3.04 12.47
CA ASP A 282 6.86 4.30 12.03
C ASP A 282 6.35 4.72 10.64
N GLN A 283 6.22 3.80 9.69
CA GLN A 283 5.74 4.10 8.34
C GLN A 283 4.26 4.54 8.33
N LEU A 284 3.38 3.87 9.06
CA LEU A 284 1.98 4.29 9.25
C LEU A 284 1.89 5.70 9.88
N SER A 285 2.76 5.98 10.85
CA SER A 285 2.81 7.29 11.51
C SER A 285 3.26 8.39 10.56
N LYS A 286 4.29 8.14 9.73
CA LYS A 286 4.76 9.07 8.71
C LYS A 286 3.71 9.30 7.64
N ALA A 287 3.09 8.23 7.13
CA ALA A 287 2.03 8.30 6.13
C ALA A 287 0.89 9.22 6.58
N GLY A 288 0.37 9.03 7.80
CA GLY A 288 -0.71 9.87 8.32
C GLY A 288 -0.31 11.34 8.50
N VAL A 289 0.90 11.65 8.98
CA VAL A 289 1.40 13.03 9.08
C VAL A 289 1.58 13.66 7.69
N ARG A 290 2.13 12.92 6.73
CA ARG A 290 2.36 13.38 5.35
C ARG A 290 1.05 13.54 4.58
N LEU A 291 0.08 12.67 4.80
CA LEU A 291 -1.27 12.83 4.25
C LEU A 291 -1.91 14.13 4.76
N ALA A 292 -1.87 14.38 6.08
CA ALA A 292 -2.35 15.64 6.62
C ALA A 292 -1.60 16.87 6.05
N PHE A 293 -0.30 16.76 5.84
CA PHE A 293 0.50 17.82 5.23
C PHE A 293 0.05 18.13 3.79
N VAL A 294 -0.15 17.10 2.96
CA VAL A 294 -0.65 17.24 1.58
C VAL A 294 -2.03 17.87 1.56
N LEU A 295 -2.95 17.38 2.38
CA LEU A 295 -4.33 17.87 2.42
C LEU A 295 -4.42 19.32 2.96
N ASN A 296 -3.62 19.63 3.99
CA ASN A 296 -3.55 21.00 4.51
C ASN A 296 -2.98 21.99 3.48
N ASP A 297 -2.04 21.57 2.62
CA ASP A 297 -1.54 22.42 1.54
C ASP A 297 -2.55 22.57 0.40
N ALA A 298 -3.22 21.49 0.02
CA ALA A 298 -4.14 21.49 -1.12
C ALA A 298 -5.49 22.20 -0.84
N LEU A 299 -5.95 22.19 0.41
CA LEU A 299 -7.31 22.65 0.77
C LEU A 299 -7.32 23.91 1.67
N LYS A 300 -6.22 24.63 1.80
CA LYS A 300 -6.17 25.91 2.53
C LYS A 300 -7.13 26.97 2.00
#